data_b23dc793c2cd6e4c856d7852e92ce42e
#
_entry.id   b23dc793c2cd6e4c856d7852e92ce42e
#
_cell.length_a   1.000
_cell.length_b   1.000
_cell.length_c   1.000
_cell.angle_alpha   90.00
_cell.angle_beta   90.00
_cell.angle_gamma   90.00
#
_symmetry.space_group_name_H-M   'P 1'
#
loop_
_entity.id
_entity.type
_entity.pdbx_description
1 polymer ?
#
loop_
_entity_poly.entity_id
_entity_poly.type
_entity_poly.pdbx_seq_one_letter_code
_entity_poly.pdbx_strand_id
1 'polypeptide(L)'
;ISLGSQRATVRRFLPLEDTETIAAEGGGKAEATAAFEFEPSPEGVLEALLPRYIEARLFGALLEAAASEHANRQRAMKAATDNAEELITKLSREMNQARQDAITTEIMEIVGGAEALGGDNETEQLAPAAAEV
;
A
#
# COMPACT_ATOMS: atom_id res chain seq x y z
N ILE A 1 -15.22 -0.11 -12.73
CA ILE A 1 -14.32 0.36 -11.66
C ILE A 1 -13.65 -0.88 -11.09
N SER A 2 -12.34 -0.93 -11.03
CA SER A 2 -11.59 -2.07 -10.52
C SER A 2 -11.34 -1.91 -9.01
N LEU A 3 -10.96 -3.01 -8.33
CA LEU A 3 -10.50 -2.98 -6.93
C LEU A 3 -9.39 -1.92 -6.68
N GLY A 4 -8.68 -1.52 -7.73
CA GLY A 4 -7.60 -0.53 -7.68
C GLY A 4 -8.05 0.92 -7.82
N SER A 5 -9.28 1.20 -8.29
CA SER A 5 -9.77 2.55 -8.54
C SER A 5 -11.16 2.73 -7.94
N GLN A 6 -11.27 3.65 -6.99
CA GLN A 6 -12.52 4.00 -6.33
C GLN A 6 -12.90 5.43 -6.66
N ARG A 7 -14.18 5.66 -6.90
CA ARG A 7 -14.74 6.96 -7.17
C ARG A 7 -15.94 7.19 -6.26
N ALA A 8 -15.90 8.25 -5.49
CA ALA A 8 -17.06 8.68 -4.72
C ALA A 8 -18.17 9.12 -5.67
N THR A 9 -19.35 8.55 -5.52
CA THR A 9 -20.54 8.91 -6.28
C THR A 9 -21.65 9.31 -5.32
N VAL A 10 -22.36 10.38 -5.66
CA VAL A 10 -23.52 10.82 -4.91
C VAL A 10 -24.74 10.48 -5.75
N ARG A 11 -25.67 9.72 -5.18
CA ARG A 11 -26.93 9.36 -5.82
C ARG A 11 -28.09 9.86 -4.96
N ARG A 12 -29.08 10.46 -5.60
CA ARG A 12 -30.32 10.85 -4.92
C ARG A 12 -31.19 9.60 -4.71
N PHE A 13 -31.67 9.41 -3.49
CA PHE A 13 -32.58 8.33 -3.15
C PHE A 13 -34.05 8.73 -3.31
N LEU A 14 -34.37 9.95 -2.88
CA LEU A 14 -35.72 10.50 -2.90
C LEU A 14 -35.71 11.99 -3.27
N PRO A 15 -36.69 12.45 -4.05
CA PRO A 15 -37.73 11.69 -4.73
C PRO A 15 -37.10 10.75 -5.78
N LEU A 16 -37.80 9.67 -6.13
CA LEU A 16 -37.45 8.81 -7.25
C LEU A 16 -37.50 9.65 -8.52
N GLU A 17 -36.38 9.76 -9.22
CA GLU A 17 -36.33 10.44 -10.51
C GLU A 17 -37.11 9.61 -11.55
N ASP A 18 -37.73 10.30 -12.48
CA ASP A 18 -38.64 9.72 -13.46
C ASP A 18 -37.97 8.53 -14.23
N THR A 19 -38.81 7.59 -14.64
CA THR A 19 -38.49 6.30 -15.24
C THR A 19 -37.50 6.36 -16.42
N GLU A 20 -37.32 7.53 -17.04
CA GLU A 20 -36.38 7.71 -18.16
C GLU A 20 -34.91 7.60 -17.72
N THR A 21 -34.57 8.04 -16.52
CA THR A 21 -33.21 7.95 -15.97
C THR A 21 -32.85 6.53 -15.54
N ILE A 22 -33.82 5.77 -15.05
CA ILE A 22 -33.65 4.36 -14.66
C ILE A 22 -33.44 3.49 -15.91
N ALA A 23 -34.14 3.76 -17.01
CA ALA A 23 -33.96 3.06 -18.26
C ALA A 23 -32.61 3.34 -18.94
N ALA A 24 -32.08 4.55 -18.79
CA ALA A 24 -30.77 4.95 -19.32
C ALA A 24 -29.59 4.29 -18.56
N GLU A 25 -29.71 4.11 -17.25
CA GLU A 25 -28.70 3.41 -16.46
C GLU A 25 -28.72 1.87 -16.67
N GLY A 26 -29.85 1.31 -17.06
CA GLY A 26 -30.04 -0.12 -17.28
C GLY A 26 -29.54 -0.66 -18.63
N GLY A 27 -29.15 0.19 -19.58
CA GLY A 27 -28.50 -0.22 -20.86
C GLY A 27 -29.30 -1.20 -21.73
N GLY A 28 -30.53 -1.52 -21.39
CA GLY A 28 -31.38 -2.44 -22.12
C GLY A 28 -32.25 -1.72 -23.14
N LYS A 29 -32.09 -2.05 -24.44
CA LYS A 29 -33.12 -1.81 -25.43
C LYS A 29 -34.45 -2.29 -24.86
N ALA A 30 -35.51 -1.48 -25.01
CA ALA A 30 -36.87 -1.90 -24.73
C ALA A 30 -37.22 -3.12 -25.63
N GLU A 31 -36.78 -4.29 -25.20
CA GLU A 31 -37.31 -5.55 -25.74
C GLU A 31 -38.75 -5.70 -25.27
N ALA A 32 -39.59 -6.17 -26.18
CA ALA A 32 -41.03 -6.29 -26.07
C ALA A 32 -41.47 -6.58 -24.63
N THR A 33 -42.14 -5.63 -24.02
CA THR A 33 -42.69 -5.73 -22.66
C THR A 33 -43.62 -6.94 -22.66
N ALA A 34 -43.23 -8.04 -22.00
CA ALA A 34 -44.11 -9.14 -21.76
C ALA A 34 -45.38 -8.60 -21.08
N ALA A 35 -46.55 -9.04 -21.54
CA ALA A 35 -47.80 -8.64 -20.92
C ALA A 35 -47.86 -9.27 -19.53
N PHE A 36 -47.59 -8.46 -18.48
CA PHE A 36 -47.74 -8.88 -17.09
C PHE A 36 -49.16 -8.56 -16.61
N GLU A 37 -49.79 -9.51 -15.94
CA GLU A 37 -51.01 -9.27 -15.19
C GLU A 37 -50.64 -8.98 -13.74
N PHE A 38 -51.22 -7.90 -13.19
CA PHE A 38 -50.96 -7.47 -11.82
C PHE A 38 -52.17 -7.77 -10.93
N GLU A 39 -51.92 -8.48 -9.83
CA GLU A 39 -52.95 -8.79 -8.81
C GLU A 39 -52.50 -8.21 -7.46
N PRO A 40 -53.34 -7.47 -6.72
CA PRO A 40 -54.75 -7.15 -7.02
C PRO A 40 -54.90 -5.96 -7.99
N SER A 41 -53.91 -5.08 -8.11
CA SER A 41 -53.89 -3.94 -9.02
C SER A 41 -52.45 -3.44 -9.23
N PRO A 42 -52.11 -2.78 -10.35
CA PRO A 42 -50.79 -2.22 -10.57
C PRO A 42 -50.38 -1.24 -9.50
N GLU A 43 -51.27 -0.36 -9.03
CA GLU A 43 -51.02 0.60 -7.98
C GLU A 43 -50.71 -0.05 -6.63
N GLY A 44 -51.45 -1.09 -6.23
CA GLY A 44 -51.21 -1.82 -4.98
C GLY A 44 -49.87 -2.55 -4.97
N VAL A 45 -49.48 -3.13 -6.12
CA VAL A 45 -48.17 -3.76 -6.28
C VAL A 45 -47.06 -2.73 -6.18
N LEU A 46 -47.22 -1.58 -6.84
CA LEU A 46 -46.23 -0.49 -6.80
C LEU A 46 -46.03 0.07 -5.37
N GLU A 47 -47.14 0.28 -4.63
CA GLU A 47 -47.10 0.74 -3.25
C GLU A 47 -46.31 -0.21 -2.34
N ALA A 48 -46.49 -1.51 -2.53
CA ALA A 48 -45.77 -2.55 -1.78
C ALA A 48 -44.29 -2.68 -2.21
N LEU A 49 -43.96 -2.41 -3.47
CA LEU A 49 -42.61 -2.53 -3.99
C LEU A 49 -41.72 -1.33 -3.66
N LEU A 50 -42.26 -0.12 -3.57
CA LEU A 50 -41.48 1.11 -3.30
C LEU A 50 -40.62 1.03 -2.04
N PRO A 51 -41.14 0.63 -0.86
CA PRO A 51 -40.30 0.52 0.32
C PRO A 51 -39.21 -0.55 0.16
N ARG A 52 -39.54 -1.69 -0.45
CA ARG A 52 -38.59 -2.77 -0.72
C ARG A 52 -37.47 -2.34 -1.68
N TYR A 53 -37.79 -1.54 -2.67
CA TYR A 53 -36.82 -0.98 -3.58
C TYR A 53 -35.82 -0.07 -2.85
N ILE A 54 -36.32 0.81 -1.97
CA ILE A 54 -35.48 1.71 -1.16
C ILE A 54 -34.56 0.91 -0.23
N GLU A 55 -35.13 -0.08 0.47
CA GLU A 55 -34.35 -0.98 1.33
C GLU A 55 -33.23 -1.70 0.56
N ALA A 56 -33.54 -2.27 -0.59
CA ALA A 56 -32.57 -2.98 -1.42
C ALA A 56 -31.46 -2.04 -1.93
N ARG A 57 -31.82 -0.83 -2.35
CA ARG A 57 -30.86 0.20 -2.81
C ARG A 57 -29.94 0.66 -1.67
N LEU A 58 -30.49 0.89 -0.49
CA LEU A 58 -29.74 1.28 0.70
C LEU A 58 -28.79 0.16 1.12
N PHE A 59 -29.29 -1.06 1.17
CA PHE A 59 -28.48 -2.23 1.48
C PHE A 59 -27.32 -2.42 0.49
N GLY A 60 -27.60 -2.30 -0.80
CA GLY A 60 -26.57 -2.33 -1.85
C GLY A 60 -25.49 -1.27 -1.65
N ALA A 61 -25.88 -0.03 -1.33
CA ALA A 61 -24.93 1.04 -1.06
C ALA A 61 -24.05 0.78 0.18
N LEU A 62 -24.63 0.20 1.24
CA LEU A 62 -23.87 -0.18 2.44
C LEU A 62 -22.87 -1.31 2.15
N LEU A 63 -23.26 -2.30 1.35
CA LEU A 63 -22.35 -3.37 0.92
C LEU A 63 -21.20 -2.83 0.06
N GLU A 64 -21.50 -1.91 -0.85
CA GLU A 64 -20.48 -1.26 -1.69
C GLU A 64 -19.50 -0.43 -0.85
N ALA A 65 -20.00 0.29 0.14
CA ALA A 65 -19.18 1.04 1.08
C ALA A 65 -18.25 0.13 1.90
N ALA A 66 -18.78 -0.97 2.45
CA ALA A 66 -18.00 -1.95 3.20
C ALA A 66 -16.94 -2.63 2.33
N ALA A 67 -17.29 -3.04 1.12
CA ALA A 67 -16.34 -3.61 0.17
C ALA A 67 -15.22 -2.62 -0.20
N SER A 68 -15.59 -1.35 -0.39
CA SER A 68 -14.66 -0.26 -0.66
C SER A 68 -13.68 -0.04 0.50
N GLU A 69 -14.16 -0.06 1.74
CA GLU A 69 -13.33 0.04 2.93
C GLU A 69 -12.30 -1.09 3.00
N HIS A 70 -12.75 -2.34 2.81
CA HIS A 70 -11.86 -3.50 2.84
C HIS A 70 -10.80 -3.44 1.72
N ALA A 71 -11.18 -3.06 0.52
CA ALA A 71 -10.27 -2.91 -0.60
C ALA A 71 -9.20 -1.82 -0.36
N ASN A 72 -9.60 -0.69 0.23
CA ASN A 72 -8.66 0.38 0.59
C ASN A 72 -7.71 -0.06 1.71
N ARG A 73 -8.22 -0.75 2.72
CA ARG A 73 -7.39 -1.30 3.81
C ARG A 73 -6.36 -2.27 3.26
N GLN A 74 -6.76 -3.20 2.40
CA GLN A 74 -5.83 -4.15 1.77
C GLN A 74 -4.74 -3.43 0.98
N ARG A 75 -5.08 -2.40 0.21
CA ARG A 75 -4.10 -1.61 -0.56
C ARG A 75 -3.13 -0.86 0.35
N ALA A 76 -3.64 -0.23 1.40
CA ALA A 76 -2.82 0.49 2.37
C ALA A 76 -1.84 -0.45 3.10
N MET A 77 -2.32 -1.64 3.51
CA MET A 77 -1.47 -2.63 4.17
C MET A 77 -0.43 -3.21 3.22
N LYS A 78 -0.78 -3.43 1.94
CA LYS A 78 0.20 -3.85 0.95
C LYS A 78 1.31 -2.81 0.76
N ALA A 79 0.93 -1.54 0.57
CA ALA A 79 1.91 -0.46 0.45
C ALA A 79 2.80 -0.32 1.70
N ALA A 80 2.23 -0.52 2.90
CA ALA A 80 2.99 -0.52 4.14
C ALA A 80 4.00 -1.68 4.20
N THR A 81 3.61 -2.87 3.72
CA THR A 81 4.50 -4.04 3.65
C THR A 81 5.65 -3.79 2.67
N ASP A 82 5.34 -3.30 1.47
CA ASP A 82 6.34 -2.98 0.44
C ASP A 82 7.36 -1.95 0.97
N ASN A 83 6.89 -0.88 1.64
CA ASN A 83 7.77 0.11 2.27
C ASN A 83 8.62 -0.48 3.41
N ALA A 84 8.07 -1.40 4.21
CA ALA A 84 8.81 -2.07 5.27
C ALA A 84 9.93 -2.96 4.70
N GLU A 85 9.70 -3.68 3.62
CA GLU A 85 10.70 -4.50 2.94
C GLU A 85 11.85 -3.64 2.36
N GLU A 86 11.53 -2.49 1.77
CA GLU A 86 12.53 -1.53 1.32
C GLU A 86 13.38 -1.01 2.49
N LEU A 87 12.74 -0.67 3.61
CA LEU A 87 13.43 -0.18 4.80
C LEU A 87 14.34 -1.26 5.41
N ILE A 88 13.89 -2.50 5.50
CA ILE A 88 14.69 -3.64 5.97
C ILE A 88 15.93 -3.81 5.09
N THR A 89 15.76 -3.76 3.78
CA THR A 89 16.86 -3.87 2.82
C THR A 89 17.88 -2.75 2.99
N LYS A 90 17.42 -1.50 3.17
CA LYS A 90 18.27 -0.34 3.41
C LYS A 90 19.04 -0.49 4.72
N LEU A 91 18.34 -0.76 5.82
CA LEU A 91 18.97 -0.89 7.15
C LEU A 91 19.95 -2.08 7.22
N SER A 92 19.64 -3.19 6.55
CA SER A 92 20.57 -4.33 6.47
C SER A 92 21.86 -3.96 5.74
N ARG A 93 21.78 -3.14 4.72
CA ARG A 93 22.95 -2.63 3.98
C ARG A 93 23.78 -1.68 4.85
N GLU A 94 23.13 -0.74 5.52
CA GLU A 94 23.78 0.19 6.44
C GLU A 94 24.45 -0.53 7.61
N MET A 95 23.79 -1.54 8.19
CA MET A 95 24.35 -2.37 9.25
C MET A 95 25.60 -3.13 8.78
N ASN A 96 25.57 -3.75 7.61
CA ASN A 96 26.72 -4.46 7.06
C ASN A 96 27.89 -3.50 6.77
N GLN A 97 27.61 -2.32 6.26
CA GLN A 97 28.63 -1.29 6.04
C GLN A 97 29.27 -0.86 7.37
N ALA A 98 28.46 -0.49 8.35
CA ALA A 98 28.96 -0.08 9.68
C ALA A 98 29.81 -1.19 10.34
N ARG A 99 29.39 -2.47 10.17
CA ARG A 99 30.20 -3.59 10.67
C ARG A 99 31.54 -3.71 9.97
N GLN A 100 31.58 -3.54 8.64
CA GLN A 100 32.84 -3.57 7.87
C GLN A 100 33.75 -2.39 8.26
N ASP A 101 33.19 -1.21 8.41
CA ASP A 101 33.94 -0.02 8.82
C ASP A 101 34.54 -0.20 10.22
N ALA A 102 33.80 -0.78 11.17
CA ALA A 102 34.29 -1.07 12.51
C ALA A 102 35.47 -2.08 12.47
N ILE A 103 35.31 -3.19 11.73
CA ILE A 103 36.39 -4.20 11.57
C ILE A 103 37.62 -3.56 10.90
N THR A 104 37.42 -2.73 9.89
CA THR A 104 38.54 -2.06 9.20
C THR A 104 39.27 -1.10 10.14
N THR A 105 38.55 -0.36 10.97
CA THR A 105 39.13 0.54 11.97
C THR A 105 39.97 -0.24 12.98
N GLU A 106 39.44 -1.35 13.53
CA GLU A 106 40.18 -2.20 14.46
C GLU A 106 41.47 -2.76 13.85
N ILE A 107 41.43 -3.21 12.59
CA ILE A 107 42.60 -3.68 11.86
C ILE A 107 43.63 -2.56 11.69
N MET A 108 43.20 -1.36 11.31
CA MET A 108 44.08 -0.20 11.12
C MET A 108 44.72 0.23 12.42
N GLU A 109 44.00 0.17 13.54
CA GLU A 109 44.56 0.47 14.87
C GLU A 109 45.64 -0.54 15.29
N ILE A 110 45.40 -1.84 15.03
CA ILE A 110 46.39 -2.89 15.34
C ILE A 110 47.61 -2.74 14.47
N VAL A 111 47.47 -2.55 13.16
CA VAL A 111 48.60 -2.36 12.22
C VAL A 111 49.39 -1.12 12.53
N GLY A 112 48.71 0.02 12.76
CA GLY A 112 49.35 1.29 13.13
C GLY A 112 50.08 1.21 14.45
N GLY A 113 49.52 0.46 15.44
CA GLY A 113 50.20 0.22 16.70
C GLY A 113 51.47 -0.66 16.54
N ALA A 114 51.38 -1.68 15.67
CA ALA A 114 52.56 -2.53 15.38
C ALA A 114 53.67 -1.79 14.64
N GLU A 115 53.34 -0.94 13.68
CA GLU A 115 54.31 -0.12 12.98
C GLU A 115 54.97 0.91 13.91
N ALA A 116 54.22 1.53 14.82
CA ALA A 116 54.75 2.48 15.80
C ALA A 116 55.78 1.78 16.77
N LEU A 117 55.52 0.53 17.10
CA LEU A 117 56.48 -0.24 17.96
C LEU A 117 57.66 -0.84 17.18
N GLY A 118 57.50 -1.06 15.85
CA GLY A 118 58.60 -1.59 15.01
C GLY A 118 59.60 -0.51 14.56
N GLY A 119 59.17 0.76 14.41
CA GLY A 119 60.01 1.84 13.96
C GLY A 119 61.11 2.27 14.91
N ASP A 120 61.01 1.97 16.22
CA ASP A 120 62.04 2.31 17.20
C ASP A 120 63.26 1.34 17.16
N ASN A 121 63.14 0.12 16.56
CA ASN A 121 64.21 -0.84 16.51
C ASN A 121 65.17 -0.69 15.31
N GLU A 122 64.77 0.00 14.23
CA GLU A 122 65.65 0.21 13.07
C GLU A 122 66.57 1.41 13.20
N THR A 123 66.24 2.39 14.04
CA THR A 123 67.10 3.55 14.30
C THR A 123 68.25 3.28 15.26
N GLU A 124 68.22 2.24 16.07
CA GLU A 124 69.27 1.89 17.01
C GLU A 124 70.42 1.04 16.37
N GLN A 125 70.16 0.41 15.19
CA GLN A 125 71.16 -0.42 14.50
C GLN A 125 72.01 0.35 13.46
N LEU A 126 71.78 1.64 13.24
CA LEU A 126 72.54 2.46 12.27
C LEU A 126 73.41 3.52 12.91
N ALA A 127 73.86 3.32 14.17
CA ALA A 127 74.94 4.13 14.74
C ALA A 127 76.28 3.63 14.18
N PRO A 128 77.02 4.44 13.37
CA PRO A 128 78.30 4.01 12.84
C PRO A 128 79.36 3.98 13.96
N ALA A 129 79.99 2.84 14.12
CA ALA A 129 81.27 2.72 14.79
C ALA A 129 82.36 3.46 14.00
N ALA A 130 82.53 4.72 14.26
CA ALA A 130 83.62 5.52 13.73
C ALA A 130 84.18 6.44 14.83
N ALA A 131 85.26 5.96 15.49
CA ALA A 131 86.39 6.79 15.89
C ALA A 131 87.29 5.95 16.80
N GLU A 132 88.30 5.34 16.22
CA GLU A 132 89.60 5.15 16.88
C GLU A 132 90.64 5.01 15.80
N VAL A 133 91.39 6.07 15.54
CA VAL A 133 92.82 6.16 15.33
C VAL A 133 93.29 7.61 15.57
#